data_7cfaf373b9628706c5aa19279324067f
#
_entry.id   7cfaf373b9628706c5aa19279324067f
#
_cell.length_a   1.000
_cell.length_b   1.000
_cell.length_c   1.000
_cell.angle_alpha   90.00
_cell.angle_beta   90.00
_cell.angle_gamma   90.00
#
_symmetry.space_group_name_H-M   'P 1'
#
loop_
_entity.id
_entity.type
_entity.pdbx_description
1 polymer ?
#
loop_
_entity_poly.entity_id
_entity_poly.type
_entity_poly.pdbx_seq_one_letter_code
_entity_poly.pdbx_strand_id
1 'polypeptide(L)'
;MSAMGQVLNVTSINKVNLPEKAAVAAISPQGDYLLLTSSTNQGLTKLDLANGQTQVLSTAPSAGHNVKISPDGQTVVYHESSFNDKHLRFSTLKSVNLGTGDSQVLVKPTRNLQGYAVDATSVGVVNKGKFSNKAIGTAKAQKLPVLSINKGQLMITVNGKTKKLSPNGDQFSYMWASLSPDGTKVLYYQAAHGTYVCNLDGSNARKVGKMRAPVWYDDNTIVGMMDMDDGEFIYASTIVAATLDGTTQTLTGDDTIAMYPHAISGKIVFSTPAGEAYIINVTK
;
A
#
# COMPACT_ATOMS: atom_id res chain seq x y z
N MET A 1 -0.62 25.94 -14.95
CA MET A 1 -1.86 25.66 -14.21
C MET A 1 -2.39 24.35 -14.76
N SER A 2 -2.39 23.26 -14.00
CA SER A 2 -3.07 22.03 -14.41
C SER A 2 -4.57 22.31 -14.46
N ALA A 3 -5.24 21.88 -15.52
CA ALA A 3 -6.69 21.96 -15.60
C ALA A 3 -7.28 21.16 -14.42
N MET A 4 -8.04 21.82 -13.55
CA MET A 4 -8.85 21.13 -12.55
C MET A 4 -10.04 20.53 -13.29
N GLY A 5 -9.92 19.24 -13.69
CA GLY A 5 -11.02 18.46 -14.24
C GLY A 5 -11.62 17.57 -13.16
N GLN A 6 -12.87 17.21 -13.28
CA GLN A 6 -13.48 16.19 -12.44
C GLN A 6 -12.88 14.82 -12.81
N VAL A 7 -12.20 14.17 -11.86
CA VAL A 7 -11.60 12.83 -12.01
C VAL A 7 -12.52 11.77 -11.42
N LEU A 8 -13.08 12.06 -10.23
CA LEU A 8 -14.02 11.23 -9.49
C LEU A 8 -15.14 12.10 -8.93
N ASN A 9 -16.37 11.58 -8.90
CA ASN A 9 -17.49 12.23 -8.26
C ASN A 9 -17.58 11.77 -6.79
N VAL A 10 -17.31 12.68 -5.83
CA VAL A 10 -17.46 12.39 -4.40
C VAL A 10 -18.93 12.43 -4.02
N THR A 11 -19.46 11.30 -3.56
CA THR A 11 -20.85 11.16 -3.15
C THR A 11 -21.06 11.35 -1.65
N SER A 12 -20.08 10.95 -0.83
CA SER A 12 -20.06 11.21 0.62
C SER A 12 -18.67 11.02 1.21
N ILE A 13 -18.42 11.65 2.37
CA ILE A 13 -17.26 11.41 3.23
C ILE A 13 -17.79 11.07 4.61
N ASN A 14 -17.51 9.86 5.08
CA ASN A 14 -18.06 9.35 6.34
C ASN A 14 -16.93 8.93 7.28
N LYS A 15 -17.02 9.37 8.54
CA LYS A 15 -16.13 8.89 9.59
C LYS A 15 -16.41 7.43 9.89
N VAL A 16 -15.36 6.62 10.01
CA VAL A 16 -15.46 5.22 10.43
C VAL A 16 -15.55 5.16 11.95
N ASN A 17 -16.47 4.38 12.47
CA ASN A 17 -16.54 4.11 13.91
C ASN A 17 -15.44 3.12 14.29
N LEU A 18 -14.29 3.65 14.76
CA LEU A 18 -13.18 2.83 15.23
C LEU A 18 -13.35 2.49 16.71
N PRO A 19 -12.97 1.28 17.15
CA PRO A 19 -13.02 0.88 18.57
C PRO A 19 -12.01 1.67 19.42
N GLU A 20 -10.92 2.10 18.81
CA GLU A 20 -9.86 2.92 19.41
C GLU A 20 -9.16 3.74 18.33
N LYS A 21 -8.30 4.68 18.74
CA LYS A 21 -7.48 5.45 17.79
C LYS A 21 -6.57 4.52 17.01
N ALA A 22 -6.65 4.60 15.67
CA ALA A 22 -5.86 3.76 14.78
C ALA A 22 -5.57 4.45 13.44
N ALA A 23 -4.59 3.93 12.72
CA ALA A 23 -4.36 4.21 11.32
C ALA A 23 -4.87 3.05 10.46
N VAL A 24 -5.27 3.34 9.22
CA VAL A 24 -5.63 2.31 8.26
C VAL A 24 -4.37 1.76 7.60
N ALA A 25 -4.18 0.45 7.65
CA ALA A 25 -3.10 -0.26 6.99
C ALA A 25 -3.51 -0.77 5.59
N ALA A 26 -4.78 -1.08 5.39
CA ALA A 26 -5.35 -1.47 4.10
C ALA A 26 -6.90 -1.48 4.15
N ILE A 27 -7.53 -1.44 2.97
CA ILE A 27 -8.95 -1.77 2.76
C ILE A 27 -9.04 -3.08 1.99
N SER A 28 -10.01 -3.93 2.32
CA SER A 28 -10.27 -5.16 1.58
C SER A 28 -10.67 -4.89 0.12
N PRO A 29 -10.36 -5.77 -0.82
CA PRO A 29 -10.74 -5.59 -2.23
C PRO A 29 -12.25 -5.43 -2.47
N GLN A 30 -13.07 -5.99 -1.58
CA GLN A 30 -14.54 -5.88 -1.61
C GLN A 30 -15.06 -4.66 -0.82
N GLY A 31 -14.19 -3.99 -0.04
CA GLY A 31 -14.55 -2.83 0.77
C GLY A 31 -15.46 -3.16 1.96
N ASP A 32 -15.41 -4.38 2.46
CA ASP A 32 -16.22 -4.92 3.57
C ASP A 32 -15.49 -4.88 4.91
N TYR A 33 -14.15 -4.79 4.92
CA TYR A 33 -13.37 -4.61 6.14
C TYR A 33 -12.16 -3.69 5.94
N LEU A 34 -11.65 -3.16 7.03
CA LEU A 34 -10.38 -2.46 7.12
C LEU A 34 -9.37 -3.27 7.92
N LEU A 35 -8.10 -3.11 7.58
CA LEU A 35 -6.99 -3.50 8.43
C LEU A 35 -6.48 -2.25 9.13
N LEU A 36 -6.44 -2.30 10.45
CA LEU A 36 -6.07 -1.21 11.34
C LEU A 36 -4.72 -1.51 12.00
N THR A 37 -3.96 -0.45 12.28
CA THR A 37 -2.67 -0.50 12.95
C THR A 37 -2.48 0.76 13.80
N SER A 38 -1.45 0.79 14.66
CA SER A 38 -1.07 2.03 15.35
C SER A 38 -0.39 3.03 14.41
N SER A 39 -0.21 4.27 14.86
CA SER A 39 0.55 5.30 14.13
C SER A 39 2.02 4.92 13.85
N THR A 40 2.54 3.95 14.59
CA THR A 40 3.91 3.39 14.41
C THR A 40 3.92 2.06 13.66
N ASN A 41 2.80 1.66 13.05
CA ASN A 41 2.59 0.37 12.39
C ASN A 41 2.74 -0.85 13.33
N GLN A 42 2.57 -0.67 14.63
CA GLN A 42 2.53 -1.79 15.58
C GLN A 42 1.14 -2.39 15.63
N GLY A 43 1.09 -3.72 15.61
CA GLY A 43 -0.16 -4.47 15.58
C GLY A 43 -0.85 -4.45 14.21
N LEU A 44 -1.77 -5.37 14.05
CA LEU A 44 -2.65 -5.49 12.88
C LEU A 44 -3.99 -6.08 13.34
N THR A 45 -5.07 -5.35 13.12
CA THR A 45 -6.42 -5.73 13.52
C THR A 45 -7.36 -5.58 12.34
N LYS A 46 -8.16 -6.60 12.03
CA LYS A 46 -9.28 -6.51 11.09
C LYS A 46 -10.47 -5.85 11.77
N LEU A 47 -11.11 -4.89 11.12
CA LEU A 47 -12.39 -4.28 11.49
C LEU A 47 -13.41 -4.58 10.39
N ASP A 48 -14.44 -5.31 10.70
CA ASP A 48 -15.59 -5.54 9.81
C ASP A 48 -16.47 -4.27 9.77
N LEU A 49 -16.73 -3.75 8.56
CA LEU A 49 -17.45 -2.49 8.39
C LEU A 49 -18.97 -2.63 8.53
N ALA A 50 -19.51 -3.84 8.40
CA ALA A 50 -20.94 -4.06 8.48
C ALA A 50 -21.45 -4.14 9.94
N ASN A 51 -20.63 -4.72 10.83
CA ASN A 51 -21.05 -4.99 12.22
C ASN A 51 -20.09 -4.41 13.29
N GLY A 52 -18.95 -3.83 12.89
CA GLY A 52 -17.96 -3.24 13.80
C GLY A 52 -17.14 -4.28 14.58
N GLN A 53 -17.24 -5.58 14.26
CA GLN A 53 -16.45 -6.61 14.93
C GLN A 53 -14.98 -6.51 14.56
N THR A 54 -14.12 -6.83 15.53
CA THR A 54 -12.68 -6.80 15.36
C THR A 54 -12.05 -8.18 15.57
N GLN A 55 -10.97 -8.42 14.82
CA GLN A 55 -10.13 -9.62 14.95
C GLN A 55 -8.66 -9.20 14.97
N VAL A 56 -7.96 -9.46 16.06
CA VAL A 56 -6.51 -9.20 16.17
C VAL A 56 -5.76 -10.26 15.36
N LEU A 57 -4.98 -9.82 14.38
CA LEU A 57 -4.14 -10.68 13.53
C LEU A 57 -2.71 -10.74 14.01
N SER A 58 -2.20 -9.65 14.60
CA SER A 58 -0.86 -9.57 15.21
C SER A 58 -0.78 -8.40 16.19
N THR A 59 0.05 -8.54 17.21
CA THR A 59 0.42 -7.45 18.14
C THR A 59 1.86 -6.97 17.94
N ALA A 60 2.58 -7.57 16.98
CA ALA A 60 4.00 -7.35 16.79
C ALA A 60 4.32 -6.00 16.13
N PRO A 61 5.53 -5.45 16.36
CA PRO A 61 6.01 -4.27 15.63
C PRO A 61 6.03 -4.50 14.11
N SER A 62 5.73 -3.46 13.36
CA SER A 62 5.69 -3.42 11.89
C SER A 62 4.60 -4.27 11.23
N ALA A 63 3.69 -4.91 11.97
CA ALA A 63 2.65 -5.76 11.41
C ALA A 63 1.68 -4.99 10.48
N GLY A 64 1.49 -3.69 10.71
CA GLY A 64 0.67 -2.82 9.87
C GLY A 64 1.40 -2.21 8.67
N HIS A 65 2.72 -2.42 8.54
CA HIS A 65 3.48 -1.80 7.45
C HIS A 65 3.47 -2.67 6.18
N ASN A 66 3.10 -2.05 5.05
CA ASN A 66 3.10 -2.68 3.72
C ASN A 66 2.27 -3.97 3.63
N VAL A 67 1.14 -4.01 4.34
CA VAL A 67 0.22 -5.15 4.33
C VAL A 67 -0.33 -5.39 2.93
N LYS A 68 -0.50 -6.66 2.56
CA LYS A 68 -1.12 -7.08 1.30
C LYS A 68 -2.31 -7.99 1.58
N ILE A 69 -3.36 -7.83 0.81
CA ILE A 69 -4.56 -8.66 0.87
C ILE A 69 -4.69 -9.37 -0.46
N SER A 70 -5.01 -10.67 -0.44
CA SER A 70 -5.29 -11.42 -1.66
C SER A 70 -6.54 -10.87 -2.38
N PRO A 71 -6.65 -11.00 -3.70
CA PRO A 71 -7.78 -10.42 -4.46
C PRO A 71 -9.16 -10.91 -4.02
N ASP A 72 -9.25 -12.11 -3.44
CA ASP A 72 -10.47 -12.67 -2.86
C ASP A 72 -10.79 -12.14 -1.45
N GLY A 73 -9.91 -11.32 -0.88
CA GLY A 73 -10.07 -10.76 0.47
C GLY A 73 -9.85 -11.75 1.61
N GLN A 74 -9.46 -13.00 1.34
CA GLN A 74 -9.41 -14.05 2.36
C GLN A 74 -8.05 -14.21 3.04
N THR A 75 -6.96 -13.81 2.37
CA THR A 75 -5.61 -13.96 2.92
C THR A 75 -4.95 -12.61 3.09
N VAL A 76 -4.44 -12.37 4.31
CA VAL A 76 -3.63 -11.19 4.64
C VAL A 76 -2.17 -11.62 4.76
N VAL A 77 -1.29 -10.90 4.06
CA VAL A 77 0.17 -11.08 4.11
C VAL A 77 0.80 -9.85 4.72
N TYR A 78 1.58 -10.05 5.76
CA TYR A 78 2.20 -8.99 6.55
C TYR A 78 3.56 -9.44 7.11
N HIS A 79 4.37 -8.51 7.54
CA HIS A 79 5.63 -8.85 8.20
C HIS A 79 5.66 -8.32 9.62
N GLU A 80 6.34 -9.05 10.49
CA GLU A 80 6.61 -8.67 11.86
C GLU A 80 8.08 -8.36 12.04
N SER A 81 8.41 -7.34 12.81
CA SER A 81 9.78 -7.05 13.20
C SER A 81 10.10 -7.65 14.58
N SER A 82 11.30 -8.20 14.68
CA SER A 82 11.90 -8.63 15.94
C SER A 82 13.34 -8.11 16.04
N PHE A 83 13.88 -8.04 17.26
CA PHE A 83 15.23 -7.58 17.51
C PHE A 83 16.00 -8.68 18.25
N ASN A 84 17.28 -8.86 17.91
CA ASN A 84 18.17 -9.73 18.68
C ASN A 84 18.88 -8.95 19.80
N ASP A 85 19.72 -9.63 20.60
CA ASP A 85 20.48 -9.04 21.70
C ASP A 85 21.42 -7.91 21.27
N LYS A 86 21.77 -7.84 20.00
CA LYS A 86 22.59 -6.76 19.39
C LYS A 86 21.74 -5.63 18.79
N HIS A 87 20.44 -5.56 19.12
CA HIS A 87 19.48 -4.61 18.57
C HIS A 87 19.34 -4.60 17.04
N LEU A 88 19.71 -5.70 16.38
CA LEU A 88 19.53 -5.84 14.93
C LEU A 88 18.11 -6.27 14.64
N ARG A 89 17.45 -5.51 13.72
CA ARG A 89 16.09 -5.80 13.30
C ARG A 89 16.04 -6.95 12.29
N PHE A 90 15.11 -7.87 12.51
CA PHE A 90 14.73 -8.95 11.61
C PHE A 90 13.26 -8.83 11.23
N SER A 91 12.93 -9.20 10.00
CA SER A 91 11.55 -9.28 9.51
C SER A 91 11.17 -10.73 9.27
N THR A 92 10.01 -11.14 9.78
CA THR A 92 9.37 -12.44 9.53
C THR A 92 8.14 -12.19 8.67
N LEU A 93 8.06 -12.78 7.47
CA LEU A 93 6.88 -12.67 6.61
C LEU A 93 5.89 -13.76 6.98
N LYS A 94 4.64 -13.38 7.18
CA LYS A 94 3.54 -14.27 7.55
C LYS A 94 2.34 -14.08 6.62
N SER A 95 1.50 -15.09 6.56
CA SER A 95 0.13 -14.99 6.04
C SER A 95 -0.86 -15.51 7.07
N VAL A 96 -2.07 -14.99 7.03
CA VAL A 96 -3.22 -15.51 7.79
C VAL A 96 -4.42 -15.61 6.88
N ASN A 97 -5.12 -16.73 6.93
CA ASN A 97 -6.43 -16.89 6.29
C ASN A 97 -7.50 -16.39 7.26
N LEU A 98 -8.29 -15.41 6.84
CA LEU A 98 -9.28 -14.76 7.70
C LEU A 98 -10.50 -15.63 8.01
N GLY A 99 -10.82 -16.59 7.10
CA GLY A 99 -11.95 -17.50 7.28
C GLY A 99 -11.66 -18.63 8.26
N THR A 100 -10.45 -19.22 8.19
CA THR A 100 -10.04 -20.35 9.06
C THR A 100 -9.25 -19.91 10.28
N GLY A 101 -8.63 -18.73 10.26
CA GLY A 101 -7.69 -18.28 11.28
C GLY A 101 -6.28 -18.89 11.15
N ASP A 102 -6.05 -19.76 10.16
CA ASP A 102 -4.76 -20.41 9.97
C ASP A 102 -3.69 -19.41 9.58
N SER A 103 -2.56 -19.47 10.28
CA SER A 103 -1.40 -18.62 10.00
C SER A 103 -0.20 -19.47 9.53
N GLN A 104 0.59 -18.90 8.62
CA GLN A 104 1.78 -19.53 8.06
C GLN A 104 2.97 -18.57 8.06
N VAL A 105 4.15 -19.07 8.43
CA VAL A 105 5.42 -18.37 8.25
C VAL A 105 5.92 -18.62 6.83
N LEU A 106 5.87 -17.58 6.00
CA LEU A 106 6.33 -17.62 4.60
C LEU A 106 7.84 -17.45 4.48
N VAL A 107 8.41 -16.56 5.32
CA VAL A 107 9.85 -16.32 5.41
C VAL A 107 10.24 -16.24 6.89
N LYS A 108 11.21 -17.08 7.29
CA LYS A 108 11.81 -17.05 8.63
C LYS A 108 12.53 -15.70 8.87
N PRO A 109 12.81 -15.33 10.13
CA PRO A 109 13.46 -14.06 10.45
C PRO A 109 14.66 -13.77 9.55
N THR A 110 14.66 -12.61 8.89
CA THR A 110 15.68 -12.18 7.94
C THR A 110 15.90 -10.66 8.02
N ARG A 111 17.11 -10.20 7.72
CA ARG A 111 17.43 -8.78 7.59
C ARG A 111 17.28 -8.26 6.15
N ASN A 112 16.93 -9.12 5.22
CA ASN A 112 17.03 -8.85 3.78
C ASN A 112 15.71 -9.11 3.03
N LEU A 113 14.55 -8.97 3.70
CA LEU A 113 13.25 -8.96 3.03
C LEU A 113 13.16 -7.68 2.19
N GLN A 114 13.07 -7.81 0.86
CA GLN A 114 13.13 -6.69 -0.07
C GLN A 114 11.77 -6.34 -0.66
N GLY A 115 10.91 -7.32 -0.86
CA GLY A 115 9.55 -7.10 -1.37
C GLY A 115 8.75 -8.38 -1.45
N TYR A 116 7.44 -8.22 -1.53
CA TYR A 116 6.50 -9.32 -1.75
C TYR A 116 5.23 -8.82 -2.44
N ALA A 117 4.60 -9.73 -3.16
CA ALA A 117 3.31 -9.55 -3.81
C ALA A 117 2.42 -10.76 -3.52
N VAL A 118 1.12 -10.56 -3.57
CA VAL A 118 0.13 -11.62 -3.30
C VAL A 118 -0.91 -11.66 -4.42
N ASP A 119 -1.31 -12.87 -4.81
CA ASP A 119 -2.52 -13.13 -5.58
C ASP A 119 -3.44 -14.11 -4.82
N ALA A 120 -4.45 -14.67 -5.49
CA ALA A 120 -5.40 -15.60 -4.87
C ALA A 120 -4.76 -16.91 -4.37
N THR A 121 -3.59 -17.30 -4.90
CA THR A 121 -3.00 -18.64 -4.66
C THR A 121 -1.56 -18.59 -4.20
N SER A 122 -0.90 -17.43 -4.29
CA SER A 122 0.54 -17.35 -4.17
C SER A 122 1.02 -16.07 -3.53
N VAL A 123 2.16 -16.15 -2.87
CA VAL A 123 2.97 -15.01 -2.44
C VAL A 123 4.33 -15.10 -3.12
N GLY A 124 4.61 -14.16 -4.01
CA GLY A 124 5.95 -13.96 -4.56
C GLY A 124 6.80 -13.15 -3.58
N VAL A 125 8.01 -13.60 -3.29
CA VAL A 125 8.90 -12.97 -2.30
C VAL A 125 10.28 -12.75 -2.87
N VAL A 126 10.85 -11.57 -2.65
CA VAL A 126 12.26 -11.27 -2.90
C VAL A 126 12.97 -11.10 -1.55
N ASN A 127 13.87 -12.03 -1.25
CA ASN A 127 14.64 -12.06 -0.01
C ASN A 127 16.12 -12.40 -0.32
N LYS A 128 17.07 -11.63 0.20
CA LYS A 128 18.51 -11.78 -0.10
C LYS A 128 18.82 -11.76 -1.60
N GLY A 129 18.10 -10.95 -2.38
CA GLY A 129 18.23 -10.89 -3.84
C GLY A 129 17.72 -12.11 -4.59
N LYS A 130 17.08 -13.07 -3.90
CA LYS A 130 16.53 -14.29 -4.50
C LYS A 130 15.01 -14.25 -4.48
N PHE A 131 14.40 -14.61 -5.60
CA PHE A 131 12.97 -14.80 -5.70
C PHE A 131 12.57 -16.19 -5.21
N SER A 132 11.47 -16.28 -4.48
CA SER A 132 10.77 -17.50 -4.14
C SER A 132 9.27 -17.32 -4.25
N ASN A 133 8.57 -18.39 -4.55
CA ASN A 133 7.12 -18.41 -4.64
C ASN A 133 6.57 -19.32 -3.56
N LYS A 134 5.58 -18.85 -2.81
CA LYS A 134 4.95 -19.59 -1.72
C LYS A 134 3.48 -19.77 -2.04
N ALA A 135 2.99 -21.02 -1.96
CA ALA A 135 1.55 -21.25 -2.07
C ALA A 135 0.84 -20.74 -0.82
N ILE A 136 -0.35 -20.18 -1.02
CA ILE A 136 -1.34 -19.91 0.02
C ILE A 136 -2.58 -20.76 -0.31
N GLY A 137 -3.05 -21.53 0.67
CA GLY A 137 -4.08 -22.54 0.43
C GLY A 137 -3.54 -23.78 -0.28
N THR A 138 -4.40 -24.48 -1.01
CA THR A 138 -4.12 -25.78 -1.65
C THR A 138 -3.71 -25.71 -3.12
N ALA A 139 -3.86 -24.55 -3.75
CA ALA A 139 -3.56 -24.35 -5.16
C ALA A 139 -2.05 -24.28 -5.42
N LYS A 140 -1.63 -24.64 -6.64
CA LYS A 140 -0.23 -24.52 -7.07
C LYS A 140 0.18 -23.06 -7.15
N ALA A 141 1.31 -22.73 -6.54
CA ALA A 141 1.86 -21.40 -6.54
C ALA A 141 2.22 -20.89 -7.95
N GLN A 142 1.78 -19.67 -8.29
CA GLN A 142 2.08 -18.98 -9.55
C GLN A 142 3.20 -17.95 -9.35
N LYS A 143 4.01 -17.72 -10.39
CA LYS A 143 5.07 -16.72 -10.35
C LYS A 143 4.47 -15.33 -10.54
N LEU A 144 4.55 -14.49 -9.51
CA LEU A 144 4.07 -13.12 -9.54
C LEU A 144 5.18 -12.13 -9.84
N PRO A 145 4.91 -11.04 -10.56
CA PRO A 145 5.80 -9.89 -10.56
C PRO A 145 5.91 -9.29 -9.16
N VAL A 146 7.12 -9.00 -8.72
CA VAL A 146 7.37 -8.39 -7.41
C VAL A 146 8.18 -7.12 -7.58
N LEU A 147 7.64 -6.00 -7.10
CA LEU A 147 8.38 -4.76 -6.93
C LEU A 147 9.12 -4.78 -5.59
N SER A 148 10.31 -4.23 -5.58
CA SER A 148 11.11 -4.10 -4.36
C SER A 148 11.96 -2.85 -4.41
N ILE A 149 12.31 -2.33 -3.23
CA ILE A 149 13.25 -1.23 -3.10
C ILE A 149 14.53 -1.78 -2.48
N ASN A 150 15.64 -1.60 -3.17
CA ASN A 150 16.95 -2.01 -2.69
C ASN A 150 17.89 -0.81 -2.68
N LYS A 151 18.31 -0.36 -1.48
CA LYS A 151 19.14 0.84 -1.29
C LYS A 151 18.61 2.07 -2.02
N GLY A 152 17.29 2.30 -1.92
CA GLY A 152 16.62 3.42 -2.58
C GLY A 152 16.30 3.20 -4.07
N GLN A 153 16.81 2.13 -4.70
CA GLN A 153 16.61 1.83 -6.11
C GLN A 153 15.37 0.96 -6.32
N LEU A 154 14.57 1.29 -7.34
CA LEU A 154 13.40 0.51 -7.73
C LEU A 154 13.82 -0.72 -8.53
N MET A 155 13.42 -1.88 -8.06
CA MET A 155 13.67 -3.18 -8.67
C MET A 155 12.36 -3.85 -9.06
N ILE A 156 12.37 -4.63 -10.13
CA ILE A 156 11.27 -5.52 -10.51
C ILE A 156 11.79 -6.94 -10.69
N THR A 157 11.03 -7.90 -10.17
CA THR A 157 11.27 -9.33 -10.41
C THR A 157 10.14 -9.89 -11.25
N VAL A 158 10.43 -10.36 -12.46
CA VAL A 158 9.49 -11.02 -13.37
C VAL A 158 10.02 -12.39 -13.73
N ASN A 159 9.18 -13.41 -13.63
CA ASN A 159 9.56 -14.81 -13.88
C ASN A 159 10.81 -15.27 -13.08
N GLY A 160 10.98 -14.73 -11.87
CA GLY A 160 12.09 -15.05 -10.99
C GLY A 160 13.42 -14.34 -11.33
N LYS A 161 13.45 -13.48 -12.36
CA LYS A 161 14.62 -12.66 -12.72
C LYS A 161 14.41 -11.25 -12.23
N THR A 162 15.33 -10.77 -11.36
CA THR A 162 15.31 -9.41 -10.83
C THR A 162 16.17 -8.49 -11.67
N LYS A 163 15.63 -7.34 -12.05
CA LYS A 163 16.37 -6.26 -12.71
C LYS A 163 16.13 -4.93 -12.02
N LYS A 164 17.06 -4.01 -12.15
CA LYS A 164 16.86 -2.61 -11.76
C LYS A 164 15.95 -1.94 -12.76
N LEU A 165 14.95 -1.24 -12.25
CA LEU A 165 13.97 -0.49 -13.04
C LEU A 165 14.30 0.99 -13.05
N SER A 166 14.50 1.61 -11.88
CA SER A 166 14.89 3.03 -11.63
C SER A 166 14.77 3.97 -12.83
N PRO A 167 13.56 4.21 -13.36
CA PRO A 167 13.35 4.76 -14.71
C PRO A 167 13.80 6.23 -14.85
N ASN A 168 13.90 6.95 -13.73
CA ASN A 168 14.34 8.35 -13.72
C ASN A 168 15.83 8.52 -13.38
N GLY A 169 16.55 7.41 -13.19
CA GLY A 169 18.00 7.42 -12.90
C GLY A 169 18.35 6.93 -11.49
N ASP A 170 19.62 6.57 -11.33
CA ASP A 170 20.14 5.94 -10.12
C ASP A 170 20.44 6.92 -8.98
N GLN A 171 20.51 8.20 -9.28
CA GLN A 171 20.75 9.26 -8.30
C GLN A 171 19.52 9.56 -7.43
N PHE A 172 18.35 9.01 -7.77
CA PHE A 172 17.12 9.24 -7.04
C PHE A 172 16.75 8.07 -6.12
N SER A 173 15.98 8.37 -5.08
CA SER A 173 15.37 7.38 -4.20
C SER A 173 13.92 7.17 -4.58
N TYR A 174 13.51 5.91 -4.60
CA TYR A 174 12.17 5.47 -4.99
C TYR A 174 11.42 4.92 -3.77
N MET A 175 10.12 5.20 -3.68
CA MET A 175 9.25 4.77 -2.58
C MET A 175 7.85 4.45 -3.10
N TRP A 176 7.03 3.79 -2.29
CA TRP A 176 5.60 3.51 -2.53
C TRP A 176 5.33 2.90 -3.91
N ALA A 177 6.19 1.99 -4.35
CA ALA A 177 6.04 1.36 -5.65
C ALA A 177 4.95 0.28 -5.62
N SER A 178 4.06 0.30 -6.63
CA SER A 178 3.01 -0.69 -6.81
C SER A 178 2.71 -0.94 -8.29
N LEU A 179 2.24 -2.15 -8.60
CA LEU A 179 1.72 -2.47 -9.92
C LEU A 179 0.29 -1.94 -10.08
N SER A 180 -0.08 -1.56 -11.31
CA SER A 180 -1.48 -1.30 -11.66
C SER A 180 -2.33 -2.56 -11.46
N PRO A 181 -3.64 -2.45 -11.25
CA PRO A 181 -4.53 -3.61 -11.11
C PRO A 181 -4.43 -4.61 -12.27
N ASP A 182 -4.28 -4.12 -13.51
CA ASP A 182 -4.05 -4.94 -14.71
C ASP A 182 -2.62 -5.50 -14.83
N GLY A 183 -1.71 -5.12 -13.93
CA GLY A 183 -0.33 -5.56 -13.89
C GLY A 183 0.57 -5.03 -15.02
N THR A 184 0.15 -4.02 -15.79
CA THR A 184 0.88 -3.53 -16.96
C THR A 184 1.77 -2.32 -16.69
N LYS A 185 1.54 -1.59 -15.59
CA LYS A 185 2.24 -0.35 -15.23
C LYS A 185 2.82 -0.40 -13.82
N VAL A 186 3.80 0.43 -13.58
CA VAL A 186 4.42 0.63 -12.27
C VAL A 186 4.17 2.07 -11.84
N LEU A 187 3.49 2.23 -10.71
CA LEU A 187 3.36 3.48 -9.97
C LEU A 187 4.50 3.59 -8.96
N TYR A 188 5.09 4.76 -8.80
CA TYR A 188 6.11 5.00 -7.80
C TYR A 188 6.21 6.48 -7.43
N TYR A 189 6.72 6.74 -6.24
CA TYR A 189 7.10 8.08 -5.81
C TYR A 189 8.62 8.22 -5.90
N GLN A 190 9.07 9.25 -6.59
CA GLN A 190 10.47 9.69 -6.58
C GLN A 190 10.63 10.76 -5.51
N ALA A 191 11.48 10.50 -4.53
CA ALA A 191 11.68 11.37 -3.39
C ALA A 191 11.97 12.83 -3.81
N ALA A 192 11.29 13.77 -3.21
CA ALA A 192 11.33 15.21 -3.48
C ALA A 192 10.84 15.64 -4.89
N HIS A 193 10.46 14.71 -5.77
CA HIS A 193 10.08 15.03 -7.14
C HIS A 193 8.60 14.73 -7.46
N GLY A 194 7.98 13.81 -6.72
CA GLY A 194 6.56 13.47 -6.86
C GLY A 194 6.29 12.07 -7.41
N THR A 195 5.08 11.86 -7.87
CA THR A 195 4.55 10.58 -8.32
C THR A 195 4.66 10.42 -9.83
N TYR A 196 5.09 9.24 -10.24
CA TYR A 196 5.32 8.85 -11.62
C TYR A 196 4.71 7.50 -11.94
N VAL A 197 4.45 7.26 -13.21
CA VAL A 197 4.07 5.95 -13.76
C VAL A 197 5.00 5.61 -14.93
N CYS A 198 5.39 4.35 -15.05
CA CYS A 198 6.11 3.81 -16.19
C CYS A 198 5.60 2.43 -16.60
N ASN A 199 6.06 1.92 -17.73
CA ASN A 199 5.84 0.53 -18.12
C ASN A 199 6.63 -0.45 -17.22
N LEU A 200 6.31 -1.75 -17.29
CA LEU A 200 7.02 -2.79 -16.51
C LEU A 200 8.52 -2.89 -16.83
N ASP A 201 8.96 -2.42 -17.98
CA ASP A 201 10.36 -2.40 -18.37
C ASP A 201 11.10 -1.13 -17.94
N GLY A 202 10.38 -0.14 -17.40
CA GLY A 202 10.88 1.17 -17.01
C GLY A 202 10.78 2.25 -18.09
N SER A 203 10.33 1.90 -19.28
CA SER A 203 10.12 2.86 -20.36
C SER A 203 8.88 3.75 -20.11
N ASN A 204 8.79 4.85 -20.87
CA ASN A 204 7.67 5.79 -20.82
C ASN A 204 7.36 6.33 -19.41
N ALA A 205 8.41 6.60 -18.63
CA ALA A 205 8.28 7.24 -17.34
C ALA A 205 7.67 8.63 -17.50
N ARG A 206 6.56 8.88 -16.83
CA ARG A 206 5.88 10.18 -16.85
C ARG A 206 5.42 10.59 -15.45
N LYS A 207 5.53 11.87 -15.18
CA LYS A 207 5.05 12.45 -13.92
C LYS A 207 3.53 12.58 -13.96
N VAL A 208 2.87 12.11 -12.90
CA VAL A 208 1.43 12.21 -12.70
C VAL A 208 1.08 13.41 -11.82
N GLY A 209 1.91 13.70 -10.81
CA GLY A 209 1.67 14.79 -9.89
C GLY A 209 2.73 14.94 -8.82
N LYS A 210 2.49 15.85 -7.88
CA LYS A 210 3.35 16.06 -6.71
C LYS A 210 2.91 15.24 -5.49
N MET A 211 1.76 14.54 -5.57
CA MET A 211 1.19 13.80 -4.45
C MET A 211 2.17 12.77 -3.87
N ARG A 212 2.03 12.51 -2.57
CA ARG A 212 2.78 11.50 -1.80
C ARG A 212 1.87 10.32 -1.49
N ALA A 213 2.46 9.20 -1.03
CA ALA A 213 1.77 7.95 -0.71
C ALA A 213 0.75 7.52 -1.78
N PRO A 214 1.15 7.48 -3.08
CA PRO A 214 0.24 7.18 -4.17
C PRO A 214 -0.22 5.72 -4.15
N VAL A 215 -1.50 5.51 -4.47
CA VAL A 215 -2.13 4.21 -4.65
C VAL A 215 -2.97 4.20 -5.93
N TRP A 216 -3.13 3.04 -6.54
CA TRP A 216 -4.05 2.87 -7.65
C TRP A 216 -5.50 2.85 -7.14
N TYR A 217 -6.37 3.62 -7.77
CA TYR A 217 -7.83 3.49 -7.67
C TYR A 217 -8.34 2.50 -8.74
N ASP A 218 -7.83 2.63 -9.94
CA ASP A 218 -7.98 1.72 -11.07
C ASP A 218 -6.78 1.86 -12.04
N ASP A 219 -6.82 1.23 -13.22
CA ASP A 219 -5.71 1.22 -14.18
C ASP A 219 -5.33 2.59 -14.77
N ASN A 220 -6.18 3.61 -14.58
CA ASN A 220 -6.01 4.94 -15.15
C ASN A 220 -6.11 6.08 -14.13
N THR A 221 -6.46 5.77 -12.88
CA THR A 221 -6.67 6.75 -11.82
C THR A 221 -5.82 6.42 -10.60
N ILE A 222 -5.13 7.42 -10.10
CA ILE A 222 -4.23 7.35 -8.94
C ILE A 222 -4.80 8.26 -7.86
N VAL A 223 -4.71 7.83 -6.61
CA VAL A 223 -5.05 8.62 -5.42
C VAL A 223 -3.79 8.79 -4.59
N GLY A 224 -3.61 9.97 -4.01
CA GLY A 224 -2.49 10.26 -3.13
C GLY A 224 -2.84 11.36 -2.15
N MET A 225 -1.87 11.80 -1.36
CA MET A 225 -2.03 12.96 -0.48
C MET A 225 -1.16 14.13 -0.93
N MET A 226 -1.70 15.34 -0.75
CA MET A 226 -0.97 16.60 -0.90
C MET A 226 -0.83 17.20 0.48
N ASP A 227 0.35 17.08 1.06
CA ASP A 227 0.66 17.50 2.42
C ASP A 227 1.56 18.73 2.44
N MET A 228 1.43 19.50 3.49
CA MET A 228 2.34 20.58 3.87
C MET A 228 2.89 20.28 5.27
N ASP A 229 4.20 20.36 5.40
CA ASP A 229 4.92 20.16 6.65
C ASP A 229 5.87 21.33 6.94
N ASP A 230 6.25 21.48 8.20
CA ASP A 230 7.25 22.44 8.66
C ASP A 230 8.64 21.82 8.85
N GLY A 231 8.81 20.58 8.37
CA GLY A 231 10.00 19.76 8.56
C GLY A 231 9.91 18.81 9.75
N GLU A 232 8.93 18.99 10.64
CA GLU A 232 8.70 18.14 11.82
C GLU A 232 7.28 17.55 11.81
N PHE A 233 6.27 18.38 11.54
CA PHE A 233 4.87 17.98 11.58
C PHE A 233 4.15 18.31 10.27
N ILE A 234 3.27 17.42 9.82
CA ILE A 234 2.29 17.71 8.78
C ILE A 234 1.16 18.51 9.43
N TYR A 235 0.99 19.77 9.01
CA TYR A 235 -0.05 20.67 9.51
C TYR A 235 -1.24 20.83 8.58
N ALA A 236 -1.11 20.41 7.30
CA ALA A 236 -2.20 20.35 6.34
C ALA A 236 -1.99 19.16 5.41
N SER A 237 -3.06 18.50 5.01
CA SER A 237 -3.00 17.42 4.01
C SER A 237 -4.39 17.17 3.44
N THR A 238 -4.49 17.03 2.12
CA THR A 238 -5.71 16.67 1.41
C THR A 238 -5.52 15.43 0.58
N ILE A 239 -6.58 14.66 0.37
CA ILE A 239 -6.59 13.55 -0.58
C ILE A 239 -6.87 14.10 -1.98
N VAL A 240 -6.08 13.68 -2.95
CA VAL A 240 -6.20 14.08 -4.35
C VAL A 240 -6.30 12.86 -5.24
N ALA A 241 -7.08 12.96 -6.30
CA ALA A 241 -7.10 12.01 -7.40
C ALA A 241 -6.39 12.61 -8.63
N ALA A 242 -5.77 11.76 -9.43
CA ALA A 242 -5.14 12.15 -10.68
C ALA A 242 -5.34 11.08 -11.76
N THR A 243 -5.55 11.53 -12.98
CA THR A 243 -5.46 10.67 -14.17
C THR A 243 -4.03 10.55 -14.65
N LEU A 244 -3.76 9.58 -15.52
CA LEU A 244 -2.41 9.34 -16.04
C LEU A 244 -1.88 10.48 -16.93
N ASP A 245 -2.74 11.36 -17.45
CA ASP A 245 -2.35 12.55 -18.22
C ASP A 245 -1.99 13.77 -17.34
N GLY A 246 -2.15 13.63 -16.00
CA GLY A 246 -1.82 14.67 -15.04
C GLY A 246 -2.97 15.60 -14.66
N THR A 247 -4.21 15.34 -15.11
CA THR A 247 -5.40 16.03 -14.59
C THR A 247 -5.58 15.65 -13.11
N THR A 248 -5.73 16.64 -12.23
CA THR A 248 -5.83 16.43 -10.78
C THR A 248 -7.10 17.03 -10.21
N GLN A 249 -7.61 16.41 -9.15
CA GLN A 249 -8.77 16.86 -8.38
C GLN A 249 -8.52 16.66 -6.88
N THR A 250 -8.79 17.67 -6.07
CA THR A 250 -8.84 17.54 -4.61
C THR A 250 -10.17 16.92 -4.19
N LEU A 251 -10.13 15.91 -3.34
CA LEU A 251 -11.30 15.12 -2.91
C LEU A 251 -11.75 15.47 -1.50
N THR A 252 -10.88 16.04 -0.63
CA THR A 252 -11.20 16.44 0.75
C THR A 252 -11.03 17.94 0.93
N GLY A 253 -11.75 18.51 1.91
CA GLY A 253 -11.54 19.90 2.35
C GLY A 253 -10.29 20.05 3.23
N ASP A 254 -10.04 21.29 3.66
CA ASP A 254 -8.89 21.67 4.49
C ASP A 254 -9.16 21.55 6.01
N ASP A 255 -10.36 21.14 6.40
CA ASP A 255 -10.82 20.98 7.77
C ASP A 255 -10.30 19.70 8.44
N THR A 256 -9.73 18.80 7.66
CA THR A 256 -9.24 17.51 8.12
C THR A 256 -7.87 17.22 7.50
N ILE A 257 -6.86 16.93 8.33
CA ILE A 257 -5.54 16.51 7.86
C ILE A 257 -5.65 15.04 7.37
N ALA A 258 -5.91 14.87 6.07
CA ALA A 258 -6.18 13.58 5.44
C ALA A 258 -4.88 12.95 4.91
N MET A 259 -4.51 11.76 5.41
CA MET A 259 -3.21 11.15 5.16
C MET A 259 -3.31 9.68 4.77
N TYR A 260 -2.31 9.21 4.01
CA TYR A 260 -2.07 7.81 3.68
C TYR A 260 -3.31 7.10 3.10
N PRO A 261 -3.77 7.51 1.91
CA PRO A 261 -4.96 6.91 1.31
C PRO A 261 -4.73 5.45 0.91
N HIS A 262 -5.80 4.67 1.02
CA HIS A 262 -5.96 3.37 0.40
C HIS A 262 -7.20 3.43 -0.49
N ALA A 263 -7.15 2.79 -1.66
CA ALA A 263 -8.23 2.91 -2.64
C ALA A 263 -8.62 1.55 -3.22
N ILE A 264 -9.91 1.42 -3.48
CA ILE A 264 -10.53 0.38 -4.29
C ILE A 264 -11.58 1.05 -5.17
N SER A 265 -12.13 0.34 -6.15
CA SER A 265 -13.25 0.87 -6.93
C SER A 265 -14.43 1.28 -6.01
N GLY A 266 -14.88 2.52 -6.14
CA GLY A 266 -15.99 3.10 -5.38
C GLY A 266 -15.64 3.65 -3.99
N LYS A 267 -14.47 3.34 -3.42
CA LYS A 267 -14.11 3.78 -2.06
C LYS A 267 -12.65 4.20 -1.95
N ILE A 268 -12.40 5.29 -1.24
CA ILE A 268 -11.08 5.72 -0.80
C ILE A 268 -11.14 5.87 0.71
N VAL A 269 -10.15 5.32 1.40
CA VAL A 269 -10.04 5.40 2.86
C VAL A 269 -8.77 6.16 3.22
N PHE A 270 -8.84 7.02 4.23
CA PHE A 270 -7.68 7.73 4.74
C PHE A 270 -7.68 7.81 6.27
N SER A 271 -6.52 8.09 6.84
CA SER A 271 -6.32 8.29 8.28
C SER A 271 -6.02 9.75 8.59
N THR A 272 -6.16 10.12 9.87
CA THR A 272 -5.73 11.44 10.38
C THR A 272 -4.65 11.28 11.47
N PRO A 273 -3.89 12.34 11.78
CA PRO A 273 -2.95 12.32 12.91
C PRO A 273 -3.62 12.05 14.26
N ALA A 274 -4.91 12.38 14.38
CA ALA A 274 -5.71 12.13 15.59
C ALA A 274 -6.06 10.64 15.79
N GLY A 275 -5.72 9.76 14.84
CA GLY A 275 -6.06 8.34 14.88
C GLY A 275 -7.51 8.06 14.50
N GLU A 276 -8.06 8.86 13.61
CA GLU A 276 -9.39 8.69 13.01
C GLU A 276 -9.25 8.17 11.59
N ALA A 277 -10.27 7.50 11.08
CA ALA A 277 -10.37 7.05 9.70
C ALA A 277 -11.67 7.51 9.05
N TYR A 278 -11.61 7.77 7.76
CA TYR A 278 -12.73 8.22 6.93
C TYR A 278 -12.80 7.45 5.64
N ILE A 279 -14.02 7.20 5.16
CA ILE A 279 -14.29 6.62 3.85
C ILE A 279 -14.90 7.69 2.95
N ILE A 280 -14.26 7.94 1.82
CA ILE A 280 -14.81 8.73 0.71
C ILE A 280 -15.49 7.74 -0.23
N ASN A 281 -16.80 7.85 -0.42
CA ASN A 281 -17.52 7.12 -1.45
C ASN A 281 -17.48 7.94 -2.75
N VAL A 282 -17.09 7.28 -3.84
CA VAL A 282 -16.91 7.93 -5.13
C VAL A 282 -17.52 7.13 -6.27
N THR A 283 -17.89 7.81 -7.34
CA THR A 283 -18.24 7.24 -8.63
C THR A 283 -17.37 7.86 -9.73
N LYS A 284 -17.30 7.21 -10.89
CA LYS A 284 -16.76 7.81 -12.12
C LYS A 284 -17.81 8.60 -12.87
#